data_b3cf44334838769504838c078cd45d53
#
_entry.id   b3cf44334838769504838c078cd45d53
#
_cell.length_a   1.000
_cell.length_b   1.000
_cell.length_c   1.000
_cell.angle_alpha   90.00
_cell.angle_beta   90.00
_cell.angle_gamma   90.00
#
_symmetry.space_group_name_H-M   'P 1'
#
loop_
_entity.id
_entity.type
_entity.pdbx_description
1 polymer ?
#
loop_
_entity_poly.entity_id
_entity_poly.type
_entity_poly.pdbx_seq_one_letter_code
_entity_poly.pdbx_strand_id
1 'polypeptide(L)'
;MTPSEKESRYALLVEQARALVENEPDEIANMANVAALIHDTFHFWWTGFYRVVGDDLVLGPFQGPIACTRIGRGRGVCGAARERRETIVVPDVELFPGHIACSSASRSEIVVPVFDHSGNVKVVLDIDSEFLATFDDTDRRYLEQIAILFK
;
A
#
# COMPACT_ATOMS: atom_id res chain seq x y z
N MET A 1 -1.90 11.31 -17.61
CA MET A 1 -3.25 11.11 -17.00
C MET A 1 -3.68 12.41 -16.32
N THR A 2 -4.87 12.89 -16.64
CA THR A 2 -5.42 14.08 -15.98
C THR A 2 -5.91 13.74 -14.58
N PRO A 3 -6.06 14.74 -13.68
CA PRO A 3 -6.67 14.51 -12.37
C PRO A 3 -8.06 13.86 -12.44
N SER A 4 -8.87 14.25 -13.43
CA SER A 4 -10.19 13.67 -13.64
C SER A 4 -10.13 12.20 -14.07
N GLU A 5 -9.19 11.85 -14.93
CA GLU A 5 -8.97 10.46 -15.34
C GLU A 5 -8.49 9.60 -14.17
N LYS A 6 -7.59 10.13 -13.35
CA LYS A 6 -7.09 9.46 -12.17
C LYS A 6 -8.22 9.14 -11.19
N GLU A 7 -9.07 10.12 -10.93
CA GLU A 7 -10.21 9.94 -10.03
C GLU A 7 -11.20 8.91 -10.56
N SER A 8 -11.51 8.95 -11.87
CA SER A 8 -12.39 7.97 -12.51
C SER A 8 -11.84 6.55 -12.43
N ARG A 9 -10.53 6.39 -12.64
CA ARG A 9 -9.88 5.08 -12.53
C ARG A 9 -9.93 4.55 -11.10
N TYR A 10 -9.70 5.40 -10.11
CA TYR A 10 -9.81 5.00 -8.71
C TYR A 10 -11.23 4.62 -8.31
N ALA A 11 -12.22 5.38 -8.77
CA ALA A 11 -13.61 5.07 -8.47
C ALA A 11 -13.99 3.67 -8.98
N LEU A 12 -13.59 3.35 -10.20
CA LEU A 12 -13.80 2.00 -10.76
C LEU A 12 -12.99 0.95 -10.00
N LEU A 13 -11.74 1.25 -9.68
CA LEU A 13 -10.86 0.35 -8.93
C LEU A 13 -11.48 -0.06 -7.58
N VAL A 14 -12.02 0.89 -6.84
CA VAL A 14 -12.67 0.62 -5.54
C VAL A 14 -13.85 -0.33 -5.72
N GLU A 15 -14.68 -0.12 -6.74
CA GLU A 15 -15.82 -1.00 -7.02
C GLU A 15 -15.35 -2.41 -7.41
N GLN A 16 -14.32 -2.52 -8.23
CA GLN A 16 -13.74 -3.80 -8.62
C GLN A 16 -13.12 -4.52 -7.42
N ALA A 17 -12.40 -3.81 -6.57
CA ALA A 17 -11.80 -4.37 -5.36
C ALA A 17 -12.89 -4.90 -4.41
N ARG A 18 -13.96 -4.13 -4.22
CA ARG A 18 -15.08 -4.54 -3.39
C ARG A 18 -15.69 -5.84 -3.91
N ALA A 19 -15.92 -5.94 -5.21
CA ALA A 19 -16.48 -7.14 -5.84
C ALA A 19 -15.58 -8.37 -5.65
N LEU A 20 -14.26 -8.18 -5.70
CA LEU A 20 -13.30 -9.27 -5.52
C LEU A 20 -13.34 -9.85 -4.10
N VAL A 21 -13.46 -9.01 -3.09
CA VAL A 21 -13.33 -9.45 -1.69
C VAL A 21 -14.67 -9.77 -1.01
N GLU A 22 -15.76 -9.32 -1.60
CA GLU A 22 -17.09 -9.36 -0.99
C GLU A 22 -17.52 -10.72 -0.46
N ASN A 23 -17.24 -11.78 -1.23
CA ASN A 23 -17.65 -13.14 -0.88
C ASN A 23 -16.48 -14.07 -0.56
N GLU A 24 -15.27 -13.51 -0.43
CA GLU A 24 -14.08 -14.31 -0.14
C GLU A 24 -13.57 -14.01 1.27
N PRO A 25 -13.59 -14.97 2.19
CA PRO A 25 -13.10 -14.76 3.55
C PRO A 25 -11.59 -14.87 3.70
N ASP A 26 -10.87 -15.45 2.73
CA ASP A 26 -9.43 -15.64 2.83
C ASP A 26 -8.67 -14.34 2.56
N GLU A 27 -8.01 -13.82 3.59
CA GLU A 27 -7.30 -12.55 3.50
C GLU A 27 -6.11 -12.59 2.54
N ILE A 28 -5.39 -13.71 2.49
CA ILE A 28 -4.24 -13.86 1.59
C ILE A 28 -4.70 -13.80 0.13
N ALA A 29 -5.77 -14.51 -0.21
CA ALA A 29 -6.34 -14.48 -1.55
C ALA A 29 -6.79 -13.06 -1.93
N ASN A 30 -7.43 -12.37 -1.01
CA ASN A 30 -7.89 -11.00 -1.22
C ASN A 30 -6.73 -10.03 -1.42
N MET A 31 -5.69 -10.12 -0.60
CA MET A 31 -4.49 -9.29 -0.78
C MET A 31 -3.82 -9.55 -2.12
N ALA A 32 -3.72 -10.80 -2.53
CA ALA A 32 -3.11 -11.15 -3.81
C ALA A 32 -3.87 -10.53 -4.99
N ASN A 33 -5.20 -10.66 -4.99
CA ASN A 33 -6.03 -10.13 -6.07
C ASN A 33 -6.10 -8.60 -6.07
N VAL A 34 -6.17 -7.98 -4.91
CA VAL A 34 -6.22 -6.52 -4.82
C VAL A 34 -4.87 -5.91 -5.21
N ALA A 35 -3.75 -6.51 -4.81
CA ALA A 35 -2.43 -6.07 -5.25
C ALA A 35 -2.30 -6.12 -6.78
N ALA A 36 -2.74 -7.23 -7.38
CA ALA A 36 -2.73 -7.40 -8.83
C ALA A 36 -3.62 -6.37 -9.53
N LEU A 37 -4.81 -6.13 -8.99
CA LEU A 37 -5.76 -5.17 -9.56
C LEU A 37 -5.21 -3.74 -9.56
N ILE A 38 -4.63 -3.30 -8.44
CA ILE A 38 -4.02 -1.97 -8.34
C ILE A 38 -2.85 -1.86 -9.33
N HIS A 39 -2.00 -2.87 -9.35
CA HIS A 39 -0.83 -2.90 -10.22
C HIS A 39 -1.22 -2.83 -11.71
N ASP A 40 -2.22 -3.61 -12.12
CA ASP A 40 -2.73 -3.60 -13.50
C ASP A 40 -3.38 -2.27 -13.88
N THR A 41 -4.02 -1.60 -12.92
CA THR A 41 -4.72 -0.34 -13.18
C THR A 41 -3.75 0.81 -13.43
N PHE A 42 -2.69 0.91 -12.63
CA PHE A 42 -1.79 2.07 -12.64
C PHE A 42 -0.36 1.77 -13.05
N HIS A 43 0.04 0.49 -13.08
CA HIS A 43 1.39 0.07 -13.44
C HIS A 43 2.48 0.69 -12.54
N PHE A 44 2.21 0.76 -11.25
CA PHE A 44 3.21 1.20 -10.29
C PHE A 44 4.41 0.25 -10.27
N TRP A 45 5.55 0.73 -9.79
CA TRP A 45 6.76 -0.08 -9.69
C TRP A 45 6.56 -1.31 -8.80
N TRP A 46 5.92 -1.11 -7.65
CA TRP A 46 5.66 -2.16 -6.67
C TRP A 46 4.35 -1.90 -5.95
N THR A 47 3.55 -2.92 -5.76
CA THR A 47 2.28 -2.84 -5.02
C THR A 47 2.12 -4.08 -4.18
N GLY A 48 2.01 -3.92 -2.88
CA GLY A 48 1.85 -5.09 -2.03
C GLY A 48 1.51 -4.78 -0.59
N PHE A 49 1.48 -5.84 0.19
CA PHE A 49 1.07 -5.79 1.59
C PHE A 49 2.19 -6.30 2.48
N TYR A 50 2.40 -5.63 3.61
CA TYR A 50 3.22 -6.12 4.70
C TYR A 50 2.32 -6.39 5.89
N ARG A 51 2.45 -7.59 6.48
CA ARG A 51 1.62 -8.04 7.60
C ARG A 51 2.32 -7.81 8.92
N VAL A 52 1.58 -7.39 9.93
CA VAL A 52 2.11 -7.26 11.29
C VAL A 52 2.24 -8.65 11.89
N VAL A 53 3.47 -9.05 12.23
CA VAL A 53 3.78 -10.31 12.90
C VAL A 53 4.69 -9.99 14.09
N GLY A 54 4.12 -9.88 15.28
CA GLY A 54 4.84 -9.40 16.45
C GLY A 54 5.31 -7.96 16.25
N ASP A 55 6.59 -7.72 16.44
CA ASP A 55 7.18 -6.40 16.23
C ASP A 55 7.54 -6.12 14.77
N ASP A 56 7.55 -7.13 13.92
CA ASP A 56 7.96 -7.00 12.53
C ASP A 56 6.79 -6.78 11.59
N LEU A 57 7.10 -6.20 10.43
CA LEU A 57 6.27 -6.26 9.24
C LEU A 57 6.86 -7.33 8.34
N VAL A 58 6.05 -8.31 7.94
CA VAL A 58 6.48 -9.44 7.14
C VAL A 58 5.82 -9.37 5.77
N LEU A 59 6.61 -9.56 4.74
CA LEU A 59 6.15 -9.51 3.35
C LEU A 59 4.95 -10.42 3.14
N GLY A 60 3.90 -9.86 2.55
CA GLY A 60 2.71 -10.57 2.11
C GLY A 60 2.61 -10.58 0.58
N PRO A 61 1.41 -10.80 0.03
CA PRO A 61 1.22 -10.78 -1.43
C PRO A 61 1.58 -9.44 -2.05
N PHE A 62 2.28 -9.48 -3.19
CA PHE A 62 2.70 -8.28 -3.89
C PHE A 62 2.87 -8.53 -5.38
N GLN A 63 2.98 -7.43 -6.13
CA GLN A 63 3.33 -7.39 -7.54
C GLN A 63 4.53 -6.46 -7.72
N GLY A 64 5.55 -6.93 -8.43
CA GLY A 64 6.76 -6.16 -8.67
C GLY A 64 8.03 -6.96 -8.38
N PRO A 65 9.21 -6.30 -8.34
CA PRO A 65 10.45 -6.98 -8.04
C PRO A 65 10.53 -7.46 -6.59
N ILE A 66 11.47 -8.36 -6.32
CA ILE A 66 11.69 -8.89 -4.98
C ILE A 66 11.89 -7.73 -3.98
N ALA A 67 11.43 -7.96 -2.75
CA ALA A 67 11.41 -6.94 -1.71
C ALA A 67 12.00 -7.43 -0.40
N CYS A 68 12.15 -6.53 0.58
CA CYS A 68 12.58 -6.91 1.92
C CYS A 68 11.58 -7.89 2.52
N THR A 69 12.07 -9.00 3.07
CA THR A 69 11.21 -10.02 3.68
C THR A 69 10.64 -9.55 5.01
N ARG A 70 11.43 -8.81 5.81
CA ARG A 70 11.03 -8.30 7.11
C ARG A 70 11.48 -6.86 7.29
N ILE A 71 10.62 -6.08 7.93
CA ILE A 71 10.90 -4.69 8.30
C ILE A 71 10.69 -4.57 9.80
N GLY A 72 11.72 -4.16 10.53
CA GLY A 72 11.65 -3.99 11.98
C GLY A 72 10.73 -2.84 12.36
N ARG A 73 10.29 -2.85 13.62
CA ARG A 73 9.34 -1.87 14.14
C ARG A 73 9.86 -0.44 13.97
N GLY A 74 8.98 0.45 13.47
CA GLY A 74 9.27 1.86 13.28
C GLY A 74 10.25 2.18 12.16
N ARG A 75 10.64 1.20 11.36
CA ARG A 75 11.64 1.37 10.31
C ARG A 75 11.00 1.65 8.96
N GLY A 76 11.63 2.57 8.21
CA GLY A 76 11.19 2.95 6.88
C GLY A 76 9.80 3.59 6.87
N VAL A 77 9.25 3.78 5.68
CA VAL A 77 7.93 4.39 5.52
C VAL A 77 6.84 3.44 6.04
N CYS A 78 6.96 2.13 5.76
CA CYS A 78 6.01 1.13 6.24
C CYS A 78 5.96 1.10 7.77
N GLY A 79 7.13 1.11 8.42
CA GLY A 79 7.21 1.13 9.88
C GLY A 79 6.66 2.41 10.47
N ALA A 80 6.90 3.54 9.81
CA ALA A 80 6.36 4.83 10.23
C ALA A 80 4.84 4.90 10.12
N ALA A 81 4.26 4.38 9.04
CA ALA A 81 2.81 4.34 8.85
C ALA A 81 2.14 3.48 9.95
N ARG A 82 2.74 2.34 10.28
CA ARG A 82 2.27 1.49 11.36
C ARG A 82 2.31 2.22 12.71
N GLU A 83 3.43 2.87 13.01
CA GLU A 83 3.66 3.53 14.29
C GLU A 83 2.75 4.75 14.46
N ARG A 84 2.62 5.57 13.43
CA ARG A 84 1.79 6.78 13.44
C ARG A 84 0.30 6.47 13.23
N ARG A 85 -0.03 5.28 12.77
CA ARG A 85 -1.40 4.82 12.53
C ARG A 85 -2.11 5.74 11.52
N GLU A 86 -1.39 6.15 10.51
CA GLU A 86 -1.91 7.03 9.45
C GLU A 86 -1.23 6.77 8.12
N THR A 87 -1.90 7.13 7.04
CA THR A 87 -1.33 7.08 5.70
C THR A 87 -0.18 8.06 5.60
N ILE A 88 0.94 7.61 5.01
CA ILE A 88 2.10 8.45 4.75
C ILE A 88 2.33 8.54 3.26
N VAL A 89 2.39 9.77 2.73
CA VAL A 89 2.70 10.05 1.34
C VAL A 89 4.10 10.67 1.28
N VAL A 90 5.00 10.03 0.54
CA VAL A 90 6.39 10.43 0.43
C VAL A 90 6.71 10.83 -1.00
N PRO A 91 6.81 12.15 -1.30
CA PRO A 91 7.11 12.60 -2.67
C PRO A 91 8.51 12.24 -3.13
N ASP A 92 9.46 12.15 -2.21
CA ASP A 92 10.86 11.77 -2.51
C ASP A 92 11.39 10.93 -1.35
N VAL A 93 11.61 9.65 -1.61
CA VAL A 93 12.04 8.69 -0.59
C VAL A 93 13.40 9.01 -0.01
N GLU A 94 14.29 9.66 -0.77
CA GLU A 94 15.62 10.04 -0.29
C GLU A 94 15.54 11.11 0.80
N LEU A 95 14.45 11.87 0.86
CA LEU A 95 14.24 12.90 1.87
C LEU A 95 13.51 12.36 3.11
N PHE A 96 13.06 11.10 3.09
CA PHE A 96 12.35 10.51 4.22
C PHE A 96 13.34 9.97 5.26
N PRO A 97 13.31 10.48 6.52
CA PRO A 97 14.23 10.00 7.56
C PRO A 97 14.05 8.52 7.83
N GLY A 98 15.15 7.76 7.76
CA GLY A 98 15.14 6.33 8.02
C GLY A 98 14.58 5.46 6.88
N HIS A 99 14.46 6.02 5.67
CA HIS A 99 14.03 5.26 4.51
C HIS A 99 14.87 3.99 4.31
N ILE A 100 14.20 2.86 4.05
CA ILE A 100 14.84 1.59 3.73
C ILE A 100 14.73 1.36 2.24
N ALA A 101 15.87 1.29 1.56
CA ALA A 101 15.92 1.02 0.12
C ALA A 101 15.77 -0.48 -0.16
N CYS A 102 14.56 -1.01 -0.10
CA CYS A 102 14.27 -2.39 -0.51
C CYS A 102 14.28 -2.52 -2.04
N SER A 103 14.15 -1.41 -2.76
CA SER A 103 14.30 -1.33 -4.20
C SER A 103 15.00 -0.02 -4.56
N SER A 104 16.08 -0.10 -5.33
CA SER A 104 16.84 1.07 -5.74
C SER A 104 16.11 1.96 -6.75
N ALA A 105 15.06 1.44 -7.40
CA ALA A 105 14.29 2.17 -8.40
C ALA A 105 13.13 2.97 -7.79
N SER A 106 12.77 2.73 -6.53
CA SER A 106 11.70 3.47 -5.87
C SER A 106 12.11 4.92 -5.64
N ARG A 107 11.27 5.87 -6.05
CA ARG A 107 11.53 7.30 -5.90
C ARG A 107 10.47 8.01 -5.06
N SER A 108 9.22 7.56 -5.14
CA SER A 108 8.14 8.03 -4.28
C SER A 108 7.34 6.85 -3.76
N GLU A 109 6.62 7.06 -2.66
CA GLU A 109 5.95 5.97 -1.96
C GLU A 109 4.68 6.46 -1.25
N ILE A 110 3.69 5.58 -1.15
CA ILE A 110 2.54 5.78 -0.28
C ILE A 110 2.33 4.48 0.52
N VAL A 111 2.11 4.63 1.82
CA VAL A 111 1.80 3.49 2.70
C VAL A 111 0.52 3.78 3.45
N VAL A 112 -0.43 2.86 3.36
CA VAL A 112 -1.76 2.99 3.96
C VAL A 112 -1.95 1.89 5.00
N PRO A 113 -2.17 2.23 6.29
CA PRO A 113 -2.42 1.21 7.29
C PRO A 113 -3.82 0.62 7.15
N VAL A 114 -3.90 -0.69 7.42
CA VAL A 114 -5.16 -1.43 7.49
C VAL A 114 -5.40 -1.77 8.95
N PHE A 115 -6.54 -1.35 9.48
CA PHE A 115 -6.89 -1.59 10.89
C PHE A 115 -7.78 -2.81 11.02
N ASP A 116 -7.61 -3.55 12.11
CA ASP A 116 -8.56 -4.59 12.49
C ASP A 116 -9.76 -3.97 13.24
N HIS A 117 -10.71 -4.81 13.66
CA HIS A 117 -11.90 -4.34 14.36
C HIS A 117 -11.61 -3.75 15.75
N SER A 118 -10.45 -4.05 16.31
CA SER A 118 -10.00 -3.49 17.60
C SER A 118 -9.25 -2.17 17.42
N GLY A 119 -9.04 -1.72 16.18
CA GLY A 119 -8.31 -0.48 15.89
C GLY A 119 -6.80 -0.63 15.85
N ASN A 120 -6.28 -1.86 15.86
CA ASN A 120 -4.85 -2.11 15.70
C ASN A 120 -4.51 -2.23 14.23
N VAL A 121 -3.30 -1.80 13.85
CA VAL A 121 -2.80 -2.02 12.49
C VAL A 121 -2.44 -3.49 12.35
N LYS A 122 -3.04 -4.18 11.37
CA LYS A 122 -2.75 -5.59 11.10
C LYS A 122 -1.95 -5.80 9.82
N VAL A 123 -2.03 -4.87 8.90
CA VAL A 123 -1.39 -4.91 7.58
C VAL A 123 -1.14 -3.47 7.15
N VAL A 124 -0.13 -3.24 6.32
CA VAL A 124 0.01 -1.99 5.60
C VAL A 124 0.01 -2.29 4.10
N LEU A 125 -0.66 -1.42 3.34
CA LEU A 125 -0.62 -1.44 1.87
C LEU A 125 0.48 -0.48 1.45
N ASP A 126 1.50 -1.01 0.78
CA ASP A 126 2.68 -0.27 0.35
C ASP A 126 2.72 -0.19 -1.17
N ILE A 127 2.87 1.00 -1.71
CA ILE A 127 2.98 1.22 -3.15
C ILE A 127 4.17 2.13 -3.42
N ASP A 128 5.03 1.68 -4.32
CA ASP A 128 6.23 2.41 -4.72
C ASP A 128 6.16 2.79 -6.19
N SER A 129 6.64 3.99 -6.49
CA SER A 129 6.75 4.49 -7.86
C SER A 129 8.22 4.79 -8.19
N GLU A 130 8.59 4.56 -9.45
CA GLU A 130 9.90 4.93 -9.97
C GLU A 130 10.01 6.41 -10.34
N PHE A 131 8.93 7.17 -10.14
CA PHE A 131 8.88 8.61 -10.40
C PHE A 131 8.70 9.39 -9.11
N LEU A 132 9.21 10.62 -9.08
CA LEU A 132 8.98 11.52 -7.95
C LEU A 132 7.53 11.97 -7.89
N ALA A 133 7.05 12.21 -6.69
CA ALA A 133 5.74 12.84 -6.44
C ALA A 133 4.56 12.19 -7.19
N THR A 134 4.59 10.86 -7.34
CA THR A 134 3.50 10.13 -8.01
C THR A 134 2.18 10.22 -7.24
N PHE A 135 2.24 10.21 -5.92
CA PHE A 135 1.06 10.07 -5.07
C PHE A 135 0.64 11.40 -4.46
N ASP A 136 -0.65 11.66 -4.47
CA ASP A 136 -1.26 12.87 -3.89
C ASP A 136 -2.47 12.51 -3.01
N ASP A 137 -3.28 13.50 -2.65
CA ASP A 137 -4.44 13.29 -1.80
C ASP A 137 -5.51 12.39 -2.44
N THR A 138 -5.60 12.39 -3.76
CA THR A 138 -6.53 11.49 -4.47
C THR A 138 -6.16 10.04 -4.23
N ASP A 139 -4.88 9.68 -4.38
CA ASP A 139 -4.40 8.33 -4.07
C ASP A 139 -4.71 7.97 -2.62
N ARG A 140 -4.39 8.85 -1.69
CA ARG A 140 -4.63 8.62 -0.27
C ARG A 140 -6.10 8.30 0.01
N ARG A 141 -7.01 9.12 -0.48
CA ARG A 141 -8.45 8.96 -0.22
C ARG A 141 -8.99 7.62 -0.74
N TYR A 142 -8.66 7.26 -1.97
CA TYR A 142 -9.18 6.04 -2.58
C TYR A 142 -8.49 4.79 -2.05
N LEU A 143 -7.19 4.84 -1.80
CA LEU A 143 -6.48 3.70 -1.23
C LEU A 143 -6.91 3.43 0.22
N GLU A 144 -7.27 4.46 0.96
CA GLU A 144 -7.88 4.29 2.29
C GLU A 144 -9.24 3.59 2.20
N GLN A 145 -10.02 3.86 1.16
CA GLN A 145 -11.29 3.13 0.93
C GLN A 145 -11.03 1.65 0.63
N ILE A 146 -9.98 1.35 -0.11
CA ILE A 146 -9.59 -0.04 -0.38
C ILE A 146 -9.12 -0.71 0.92
N ALA A 147 -8.34 -0.01 1.75
CA ALA A 147 -7.86 -0.54 3.02
C ALA A 147 -9.00 -0.95 3.95
N ILE A 148 -10.11 -0.21 3.95
CA ILE A 148 -11.28 -0.52 4.78
C ILE A 148 -11.91 -1.87 4.39
N LEU A 149 -11.77 -2.32 3.15
CA LEU A 149 -12.29 -3.61 2.71
C LEU A 149 -11.63 -4.79 3.45
N PHE A 150 -10.46 -4.59 4.02
CA PHE A 150 -9.70 -5.62 4.75
C PHE A 150 -9.89 -5.57 6.26
N LYS A 151 -10.71 -4.68 6.75
CA LYS A 151 -10.94 -4.49 8.18
C LYS A 151 -11.58 -5.70 8.85
#